data_57ee8047f7a532cf0bdc07c2777b1ac2
#
_entry.id   57ee8047f7a532cf0bdc07c2777b1ac2
#
_cell.length_a   1.000
_cell.length_b   1.000
_cell.length_c   1.000
_cell.angle_alpha   90.00
_cell.angle_beta   90.00
_cell.angle_gamma   90.00
#
_symmetry.space_group_name_H-M   'P 1'
#
loop_
_entity.id
_entity.type
_entity.pdbx_description
1 polymer ?
#
loop_
_entity_poly.entity_id
_entity_poly.type
_entity_poly.pdbx_seq_one_letter_code
_entity_poly.pdbx_strand_id
1 'polypeptide(L)'
;MSLPSIVEPEIINLVPTRKRPPMPRRTKILFYLVAWLIVLMPFLFWRGTWFGRPLTDAEITKYLHDDQKPRHIQHALVQIGERMNRGDRNIGQWSAEMVRLASYPVEEVRNTDAWIMGQDNSNQQFHQALLKMLSDPSPQVRGNAALALVRFGDASGRPQIVAMLEPLVVTAPTSGRVTGVARAGEPANHGTVLVKLDDHGQLVEVRAPISGHIRAIEAQPGADVAQGAQLAVLNPGDQQVWEALRALYVVGRPDDLPAIAPYKNPPREFSQRIAQQATATEKVIQERAAR
;
A
#
# COMPACT_ATOMS: atom_id res chain seq x y z
N MET A 1 12.96 40.34 -77.04
CA MET A 1 12.11 39.93 -75.85
C MET A 1 12.20 38.39 -75.84
N SER A 2 13.22 37.89 -75.07
CA SER A 2 13.57 36.50 -75.08
C SER A 2 12.94 35.84 -73.86
N LEU A 3 12.27 34.72 -74.02
CA LEU A 3 11.64 33.91 -72.97
C LEU A 3 12.70 33.16 -72.20
N PRO A 4 12.59 32.98 -70.88
CA PRO A 4 13.54 32.21 -70.09
C PRO A 4 13.30 30.71 -70.29
N SER A 5 14.41 29.97 -70.41
CA SER A 5 14.48 28.51 -70.51
C SER A 5 13.98 27.82 -69.23
N ILE A 6 13.12 26.84 -69.44
CA ILE A 6 12.60 25.93 -68.39
C ILE A 6 13.75 25.00 -68.00
N VAL A 7 14.12 25.04 -66.71
CA VAL A 7 15.05 24.09 -66.10
C VAL A 7 14.27 22.80 -65.78
N GLU A 8 14.66 21.67 -66.42
CA GLU A 8 14.12 20.35 -66.08
C GLU A 8 14.49 19.94 -64.68
N PRO A 9 13.59 19.33 -63.88
CA PRO A 9 13.92 18.85 -62.55
C PRO A 9 14.83 17.61 -62.61
N GLU A 10 15.95 17.71 -61.92
CA GLU A 10 16.92 16.63 -61.69
C GLU A 10 16.24 15.41 -61.08
N ILE A 11 16.21 14.27 -61.79
CA ILE A 11 15.64 13.00 -61.31
C ILE A 11 16.57 12.49 -60.23
N ILE A 12 16.17 12.60 -58.96
CA ILE A 12 16.84 12.00 -57.80
C ILE A 12 16.82 10.47 -58.01
N ASN A 13 17.96 9.92 -58.35
CA ASN A 13 18.19 8.47 -58.41
C ASN A 13 17.97 7.85 -57.01
N LEU A 14 16.78 7.31 -56.76
CA LEU A 14 16.48 6.51 -55.59
C LEU A 14 17.37 5.25 -55.61
N VAL A 15 18.30 5.20 -54.69
CA VAL A 15 19.15 4.04 -54.42
C VAL A 15 18.24 2.80 -54.27
N PRO A 16 18.42 1.74 -55.05
CA PRO A 16 17.55 0.56 -54.98
C PRO A 16 17.69 -0.05 -53.57
N THR A 17 16.59 -0.06 -52.83
CA THR A 17 16.51 -0.74 -51.53
C THR A 17 16.76 -2.23 -51.75
N ARG A 18 17.94 -2.69 -51.40
CA ARG A 18 18.36 -4.09 -51.44
C ARG A 18 17.37 -4.94 -50.64
N LYS A 19 16.40 -5.60 -51.31
CA LYS A 19 15.50 -6.54 -50.64
C LYS A 19 16.32 -7.62 -49.95
N ARG A 20 16.26 -7.67 -48.63
CA ARG A 20 16.94 -8.71 -47.85
C ARG A 20 16.39 -10.08 -48.27
N PRO A 21 17.23 -11.08 -48.50
CA PRO A 21 16.78 -12.40 -48.89
C PRO A 21 15.86 -12.97 -47.80
N PRO A 22 14.82 -13.72 -48.15
CA PRO A 22 13.92 -14.31 -47.17
C PRO A 22 14.68 -15.29 -46.28
N MET A 23 14.47 -15.17 -44.97
CA MET A 23 15.11 -16.06 -43.96
C MET A 23 14.82 -17.54 -44.30
N PRO A 24 15.80 -18.42 -44.24
CA PRO A 24 15.62 -19.85 -44.45
C PRO A 24 14.64 -20.42 -43.41
N ARG A 25 13.83 -21.40 -43.81
CA ARG A 25 12.78 -22.00 -42.94
C ARG A 25 13.31 -22.42 -41.56
N ARG A 26 14.50 -23.00 -41.52
CA ARG A 26 15.14 -23.42 -40.25
C ARG A 26 15.42 -22.25 -39.32
N THR A 27 15.90 -21.14 -39.84
CA THR A 27 16.16 -19.90 -39.03
C THR A 27 14.87 -19.27 -38.57
N LYS A 28 13.80 -19.31 -39.35
CA LYS A 28 12.46 -18.84 -38.92
C LYS A 28 11.93 -19.68 -37.74
N ILE A 29 12.00 -21.02 -37.87
CA ILE A 29 11.57 -21.93 -36.81
C ILE A 29 12.37 -21.68 -35.52
N LEU A 30 13.69 -21.56 -35.62
CA LEU A 30 14.55 -21.27 -34.49
C LEU A 30 14.20 -19.90 -33.83
N PHE A 31 13.96 -18.88 -34.66
CA PHE A 31 13.57 -17.55 -34.19
C PHE A 31 12.23 -17.59 -33.43
N TYR A 32 11.21 -18.26 -33.94
CA TYR A 32 9.93 -18.41 -33.25
C TYR A 32 10.04 -19.24 -31.99
N LEU A 33 10.89 -20.27 -31.98
CA LEU A 33 11.12 -21.10 -30.79
C LEU A 33 11.83 -20.32 -29.69
N VAL A 34 12.82 -19.50 -30.02
CA VAL A 34 13.52 -18.61 -29.09
C VAL A 34 12.58 -17.52 -28.59
N ALA A 35 11.81 -16.90 -29.48
CA ALA A 35 10.82 -15.89 -29.11
C ALA A 35 9.74 -16.48 -28.17
N TRP A 36 9.29 -17.69 -28.43
CA TRP A 36 8.34 -18.42 -27.58
C TRP A 36 8.95 -18.76 -26.22
N LEU A 37 10.20 -19.21 -26.16
CA LEU A 37 10.93 -19.45 -24.92
C LEU A 37 11.11 -18.18 -24.10
N ILE A 38 11.41 -17.04 -24.71
CA ILE A 38 11.54 -15.74 -24.03
C ILE A 38 10.22 -15.32 -23.35
N VAL A 39 9.08 -15.67 -23.93
CA VAL A 39 7.75 -15.38 -23.35
C VAL A 39 7.33 -16.45 -22.34
N LEU A 40 7.56 -17.73 -22.69
CA LEU A 40 7.13 -18.86 -21.86
C LEU A 40 7.93 -18.99 -20.57
N MET A 41 9.25 -18.79 -20.60
CA MET A 41 10.12 -18.93 -19.42
C MET A 41 9.77 -17.95 -18.30
N PRO A 42 9.60 -16.64 -18.55
CA PRO A 42 9.08 -15.70 -17.54
C PRO A 42 7.69 -16.08 -17.04
N PHE A 43 6.83 -16.56 -17.94
CA PHE A 43 5.47 -16.99 -17.57
C PHE A 43 5.49 -18.24 -16.69
N LEU A 44 6.30 -19.26 -17.01
CA LEU A 44 6.47 -20.47 -16.22
C LEU A 44 7.16 -20.16 -14.87
N PHE A 45 8.15 -19.25 -14.91
CA PHE A 45 8.81 -18.74 -13.72
C PHE A 45 7.81 -17.98 -12.83
N TRP A 46 7.01 -17.07 -13.39
CA TRP A 46 5.95 -16.34 -12.68
C TRP A 46 4.89 -17.28 -12.13
N ARG A 47 4.44 -18.29 -12.91
CA ARG A 47 3.47 -19.30 -12.47
C ARG A 47 4.04 -20.25 -11.43
N GLY A 48 5.34 -20.55 -11.48
CA GLY A 48 6.06 -21.42 -10.55
C GLY A 48 6.62 -20.70 -9.34
N THR A 49 6.72 -19.35 -9.42
CA THR A 49 7.14 -18.53 -8.30
C THR A 49 5.97 -18.26 -7.36
N TRP A 50 6.29 -17.98 -6.16
CA TRP A 50 5.61 -17.73 -4.93
C TRP A 50 4.17 -17.13 -5.00
N PHE A 51 3.88 -16.19 -5.91
CA PHE A 51 2.60 -15.46 -5.95
C PHE A 51 1.45 -16.15 -6.70
N GLY A 52 1.69 -17.22 -7.42
CA GLY A 52 0.70 -17.86 -8.30
C GLY A 52 0.26 -19.27 -7.91
N ARG A 53 0.94 -19.93 -6.94
CA ARG A 53 0.63 -21.30 -6.55
C ARG A 53 -0.17 -21.37 -5.26
N PRO A 54 -1.35 -22.01 -5.25
CA PRO A 54 -2.05 -22.31 -4.01
C PRO A 54 -1.18 -23.18 -3.10
N LEU A 55 -1.04 -22.78 -1.84
CA LEU A 55 -0.35 -23.56 -0.83
C LEU A 55 -1.25 -24.71 -0.31
N THR A 56 -0.67 -25.86 -0.06
CA THR A 56 -1.31 -26.93 0.70
C THR A 56 -1.40 -26.56 2.18
N ASP A 57 -2.25 -27.24 2.96
CA ASP A 57 -2.38 -26.98 4.41
C ASP A 57 -1.05 -27.17 5.14
N ALA A 58 -0.28 -28.19 4.78
CA ALA A 58 1.05 -28.43 5.33
C ALA A 58 2.03 -27.31 5.01
N GLU A 59 1.97 -26.74 3.80
CA GLU A 59 2.81 -25.61 3.39
C GLU A 59 2.40 -24.33 4.11
N ILE A 60 1.10 -24.06 4.26
CA ILE A 60 0.60 -22.92 5.05
C ILE A 60 1.12 -23.01 6.48
N THR A 61 0.92 -24.16 7.14
CA THR A 61 1.40 -24.38 8.50
C THR A 61 2.91 -24.18 8.61
N LYS A 62 3.69 -24.74 7.67
CA LYS A 62 5.14 -24.56 7.63
C LYS A 62 5.53 -23.08 7.46
N TYR A 63 4.84 -22.35 6.60
CA TYR A 63 5.16 -20.95 6.29
C TYR A 63 4.80 -20.01 7.44
N LEU A 64 3.72 -20.27 8.18
CA LEU A 64 3.36 -19.47 9.37
C LEU A 64 4.43 -19.53 10.48
N HIS A 65 5.29 -20.59 10.49
CA HIS A 65 6.38 -20.77 11.44
C HIS A 65 7.77 -20.44 10.86
N ASP A 66 7.85 -19.91 9.63
CA ASP A 66 9.14 -19.57 9.00
C ASP A 66 9.60 -18.16 9.43
N ASP A 67 10.03 -18.03 10.69
CA ASP A 67 10.49 -16.78 11.26
C ASP A 67 11.75 -16.21 10.56
N GLN A 68 12.48 -17.04 9.79
CA GLN A 68 13.61 -16.58 9.00
C GLN A 68 13.18 -15.83 7.74
N LYS A 69 11.94 -16.03 7.30
CA LYS A 69 11.42 -15.45 6.06
C LYS A 69 10.02 -14.86 6.27
N PRO A 70 9.90 -13.64 6.82
CA PRO A 70 8.60 -12.99 7.07
C PRO A 70 7.67 -12.94 5.85
N ARG A 71 8.25 -12.92 4.63
CA ARG A 71 7.45 -13.00 3.38
C ARG A 71 6.73 -14.34 3.19
N HIS A 72 7.25 -15.46 3.75
CA HIS A 72 6.54 -16.74 3.76
C HIS A 72 5.31 -16.65 4.66
N ILE A 73 5.46 -16.03 5.82
CA ILE A 73 4.34 -15.80 6.75
C ILE A 73 3.25 -14.95 6.08
N GLN A 74 3.62 -13.83 5.45
CA GLN A 74 2.67 -12.98 4.72
C GLN A 74 1.95 -13.75 3.62
N HIS A 75 2.68 -14.57 2.84
CA HIS A 75 2.08 -15.38 1.79
C HIS A 75 1.07 -16.39 2.35
N ALA A 76 1.41 -17.06 3.45
CA ALA A 76 0.49 -17.98 4.12
C ALA A 76 -0.78 -17.27 4.61
N LEU A 77 -0.62 -16.09 5.25
CA LEU A 77 -1.75 -15.26 5.70
C LEU A 77 -2.67 -14.87 4.53
N VAL A 78 -2.11 -14.39 3.41
CA VAL A 78 -2.91 -14.02 2.21
C VAL A 78 -3.67 -15.24 1.69
N GLN A 79 -3.03 -16.43 1.63
CA GLN A 79 -3.70 -17.67 1.20
C GLN A 79 -4.82 -18.11 2.16
N ILE A 80 -4.64 -17.88 3.47
CA ILE A 80 -5.72 -18.08 4.46
C ILE A 80 -6.89 -17.14 4.16
N GLY A 81 -6.62 -15.85 3.94
CA GLY A 81 -7.66 -14.88 3.60
C GLY A 81 -8.42 -15.22 2.31
N GLU A 82 -7.71 -15.68 1.27
CA GLU A 82 -8.35 -16.16 0.04
C GLU A 82 -9.26 -17.37 0.29
N ARG A 83 -8.86 -18.28 1.18
CA ARG A 83 -9.67 -19.44 1.58
C ARG A 83 -10.89 -19.00 2.39
N MET A 84 -10.74 -18.05 3.32
CA MET A 84 -11.86 -17.43 4.05
C MET A 84 -12.91 -16.88 3.08
N ASN A 85 -12.48 -16.11 2.08
CA ASN A 85 -13.37 -15.54 1.08
C ASN A 85 -14.09 -16.59 0.21
N ARG A 86 -13.51 -17.77 0.06
CA ARG A 86 -14.11 -18.92 -0.64
C ARG A 86 -15.01 -19.78 0.26
N GLY A 87 -15.09 -19.47 1.55
CA GLY A 87 -15.90 -20.22 2.52
C GLY A 87 -15.30 -21.57 2.93
N ASP A 88 -13.96 -21.73 2.88
CA ASP A 88 -13.28 -22.92 3.36
C ASP A 88 -13.47 -23.07 4.88
N ARG A 89 -13.96 -24.21 5.33
CA ARG A 89 -14.26 -24.49 6.74
C ARG A 89 -13.04 -24.90 7.57
N ASN A 90 -11.91 -25.21 6.91
CA ASN A 90 -10.71 -25.72 7.60
C ASN A 90 -9.80 -24.61 8.15
N ILE A 91 -10.20 -23.34 8.04
CA ILE A 91 -9.39 -22.18 8.42
C ILE A 91 -9.12 -22.14 9.92
N GLY A 92 -10.05 -22.62 10.74
CA GLY A 92 -9.95 -22.62 12.20
C GLY A 92 -8.67 -23.26 12.74
N GLN A 93 -8.06 -24.18 12.00
CA GLN A 93 -6.80 -24.83 12.38
C GLN A 93 -5.62 -23.86 12.54
N TRP A 94 -5.63 -22.69 11.87
CA TRP A 94 -4.57 -21.68 11.93
C TRP A 94 -4.89 -20.49 12.83
N SER A 95 -6.08 -20.46 13.47
CA SER A 95 -6.50 -19.29 14.28
C SER A 95 -5.52 -18.97 15.41
N ALA A 96 -4.98 -19.99 16.09
CA ALA A 96 -4.01 -19.77 17.16
C ALA A 96 -2.70 -19.12 16.66
N GLU A 97 -2.26 -19.52 15.44
CA GLU A 97 -1.06 -18.95 14.83
C GLU A 97 -1.28 -17.49 14.39
N MET A 98 -2.45 -17.16 13.84
CA MET A 98 -2.80 -15.79 13.52
C MET A 98 -2.83 -14.92 14.77
N VAL A 99 -3.41 -15.39 15.87
CA VAL A 99 -3.37 -14.69 17.16
C VAL A 99 -1.93 -14.48 17.67
N ARG A 100 -1.02 -15.45 17.47
CA ARG A 100 0.40 -15.31 17.78
C ARG A 100 1.06 -14.22 16.90
N LEU A 101 0.75 -14.20 15.61
CA LEU A 101 1.32 -13.27 14.64
C LEU A 101 0.85 -11.82 14.85
N ALA A 102 -0.23 -11.59 15.59
CA ALA A 102 -0.69 -10.25 15.97
C ALA A 102 0.36 -9.43 16.76
N SER A 103 1.35 -10.09 17.36
CA SER A 103 2.49 -9.46 18.05
C SER A 103 3.84 -9.77 17.40
N TYR A 104 3.86 -10.17 16.14
CA TYR A 104 5.09 -10.50 15.43
C TYR A 104 6.00 -9.27 15.28
N PRO A 105 7.35 -9.41 15.34
CA PRO A 105 8.26 -8.25 15.28
C PRO A 105 8.15 -7.42 14.01
N VAL A 106 7.87 -8.06 12.86
CA VAL A 106 7.80 -7.39 11.55
C VAL A 106 6.42 -6.77 11.33
N GLU A 107 6.39 -5.47 11.12
CA GLU A 107 5.17 -4.66 10.96
C GLU A 107 4.26 -5.19 9.84
N GLU A 108 4.83 -5.51 8.68
CA GLU A 108 4.09 -5.95 7.50
C GLU A 108 3.33 -7.26 7.74
N VAL A 109 3.86 -8.12 8.60
CA VAL A 109 3.18 -9.35 9.03
C VAL A 109 1.98 -9.00 9.89
N ARG A 110 2.17 -8.17 10.93
CA ARG A 110 1.07 -7.73 11.80
C ARG A 110 -0.02 -7.00 11.03
N ASN A 111 0.38 -6.16 10.08
CA ASN A 111 -0.55 -5.40 9.23
C ASN A 111 -1.40 -6.32 8.34
N THR A 112 -0.78 -7.31 7.71
CA THR A 112 -1.48 -8.34 6.90
C THR A 112 -2.42 -9.16 7.78
N ASP A 113 -1.94 -9.58 8.95
CA ASP A 113 -2.69 -10.41 9.88
C ASP A 113 -3.94 -9.71 10.42
N ALA A 114 -3.83 -8.42 10.81
CA ALA A 114 -4.99 -7.62 11.23
C ALA A 114 -6.08 -7.57 10.15
N TRP A 115 -5.69 -7.37 8.88
CA TRP A 115 -6.62 -7.36 7.75
C TRP A 115 -7.29 -8.72 7.53
N ILE A 116 -6.53 -9.82 7.64
CA ILE A 116 -7.05 -11.18 7.48
C ILE A 116 -7.99 -11.56 8.63
N MET A 117 -7.60 -11.30 9.88
CA MET A 117 -8.46 -11.58 11.05
C MET A 117 -9.82 -10.88 10.94
N GLY A 118 -9.87 -9.68 10.35
CA GLY A 118 -11.11 -8.94 10.10
C GLY A 118 -12.06 -9.61 9.10
N GLN A 119 -11.66 -10.67 8.39
CA GLN A 119 -12.52 -11.37 7.43
C GLN A 119 -13.41 -12.44 8.09
N ASP A 120 -13.04 -12.91 9.28
CA ASP A 120 -13.87 -13.81 10.10
C ASP A 120 -14.35 -13.10 11.36
N ASN A 121 -15.45 -12.37 11.24
CA ASN A 121 -16.06 -11.61 12.33
C ASN A 121 -16.82 -12.47 13.36
N SER A 122 -16.80 -13.78 13.22
CA SER A 122 -17.38 -14.72 14.19
C SER A 122 -16.35 -15.22 15.20
N ASN A 123 -15.03 -15.07 14.92
CA ASN A 123 -13.95 -15.59 15.75
C ASN A 123 -13.62 -14.63 16.90
N GLN A 124 -14.02 -15.04 18.12
CA GLN A 124 -13.79 -14.24 19.32
C GLN A 124 -12.29 -14.04 19.65
N GLN A 125 -11.42 -14.99 19.29
CA GLN A 125 -9.98 -14.85 19.51
C GLN A 125 -9.38 -13.74 18.61
N PHE A 126 -9.86 -13.64 17.38
CA PHE A 126 -9.48 -12.55 16.46
C PHE A 126 -9.96 -11.20 16.98
N HIS A 127 -11.20 -11.11 17.46
CA HIS A 127 -11.72 -9.90 18.08
C HIS A 127 -10.80 -9.41 19.22
N GLN A 128 -10.43 -10.29 20.14
CA GLN A 128 -9.54 -9.93 21.27
C GLN A 128 -8.13 -9.55 20.81
N ALA A 129 -7.58 -10.20 19.79
CA ALA A 129 -6.29 -9.85 19.21
C ALA A 129 -6.33 -8.46 18.56
N LEU A 130 -7.36 -8.17 17.77
CA LEU A 130 -7.56 -6.88 17.12
C LEU A 130 -7.71 -5.73 18.12
N LEU A 131 -8.39 -5.94 19.24
CA LEU A 131 -8.46 -4.95 20.33
C LEU A 131 -7.07 -4.59 20.88
N LYS A 132 -6.19 -5.57 21.05
CA LYS A 132 -4.79 -5.32 21.48
C LYS A 132 -4.01 -4.57 20.42
N MET A 133 -4.23 -4.87 19.13
CA MET A 133 -3.55 -4.22 18.01
C MET A 133 -3.94 -2.74 17.85
N LEU A 134 -5.00 -2.24 18.49
CA LEU A 134 -5.31 -0.80 18.53
C LEU A 134 -4.22 0.05 19.21
N SER A 135 -3.33 -0.57 19.97
CA SER A 135 -2.16 0.06 20.62
C SER A 135 -0.84 -0.27 19.93
N ASP A 136 -0.85 -0.81 18.72
CA ASP A 136 0.36 -1.12 17.95
C ASP A 136 1.19 0.16 17.69
N PRO A 137 2.54 0.10 17.71
CA PRO A 137 3.38 1.24 17.37
C PRO A 137 3.12 1.76 15.93
N SER A 138 2.80 0.86 14.98
CA SER A 138 2.50 1.24 13.60
C SER A 138 1.09 1.82 13.44
N PRO A 139 0.94 3.03 12.85
CA PRO A 139 -0.36 3.60 12.54
C PRO A 139 -1.15 2.77 11.51
N GLN A 140 -0.47 2.07 10.59
CA GLN A 140 -1.12 1.17 9.63
C GLN A 140 -1.75 -0.04 10.32
N VAL A 141 -1.04 -0.66 11.24
CA VAL A 141 -1.55 -1.82 12.02
C VAL A 141 -2.74 -1.39 12.86
N ARG A 142 -2.64 -0.24 13.59
CA ARG A 142 -3.78 0.30 14.35
C ARG A 142 -5.00 0.57 13.47
N GLY A 143 -4.77 1.18 12.30
CA GLY A 143 -5.83 1.47 11.33
C GLY A 143 -6.53 0.21 10.82
N ASN A 144 -5.76 -0.81 10.39
CA ASN A 144 -6.33 -2.08 9.91
C ASN A 144 -7.07 -2.84 11.03
N ALA A 145 -6.53 -2.86 12.25
CA ALA A 145 -7.23 -3.45 13.40
C ALA A 145 -8.56 -2.73 13.69
N ALA A 146 -8.57 -1.40 13.64
CA ALA A 146 -9.76 -0.61 13.83
C ALA A 146 -10.83 -0.86 12.75
N LEU A 147 -10.42 -0.90 11.48
CA LEU A 147 -11.31 -1.24 10.35
C LEU A 147 -11.85 -2.67 10.46
N ALA A 148 -11.02 -3.61 10.92
CA ALA A 148 -11.43 -4.99 11.17
C ALA A 148 -12.50 -5.06 12.26
N LEU A 149 -12.32 -4.35 13.38
CA LEU A 149 -13.28 -4.32 14.50
C LEU A 149 -14.66 -3.79 14.08
N VAL A 150 -14.74 -2.87 13.12
CA VAL A 150 -16.04 -2.42 12.57
C VAL A 150 -16.83 -3.58 11.97
N ARG A 151 -16.16 -4.58 11.38
CA ARG A 151 -16.84 -5.79 10.84
C ARG A 151 -17.39 -6.69 11.94
N PHE A 152 -16.82 -6.63 13.15
CA PHE A 152 -17.37 -7.28 14.35
C PHE A 152 -18.52 -6.49 14.99
N GLY A 153 -18.87 -5.32 14.43
CA GLY A 153 -19.84 -4.41 15.03
C GLY A 153 -19.27 -3.64 16.24
N ASP A 154 -17.96 -3.66 16.44
CA ASP A 154 -17.28 -3.03 17.56
C ASP A 154 -16.70 -1.66 17.17
N ALA A 155 -17.12 -0.62 17.90
CA ALA A 155 -16.68 0.75 17.68
C ALA A 155 -15.44 1.15 18.49
N SER A 156 -14.79 0.22 19.21
CA SER A 156 -13.64 0.50 20.07
C SER A 156 -12.46 1.10 19.29
N GLY A 157 -12.31 0.76 18.00
CA GLY A 157 -11.31 1.31 17.09
C GLY A 157 -11.62 2.71 16.53
N ARG A 158 -12.77 3.33 16.89
CA ARG A 158 -13.19 4.63 16.34
C ARG A 158 -12.13 5.74 16.45
N PRO A 159 -11.41 5.92 17.58
CA PRO A 159 -10.35 6.94 17.65
C PRO A 159 -9.24 6.75 16.60
N GLN A 160 -8.85 5.51 16.34
CA GLN A 160 -7.84 5.18 15.33
C GLN A 160 -8.37 5.44 13.91
N ILE A 161 -9.67 5.20 13.65
CA ILE A 161 -10.30 5.51 12.37
C ILE A 161 -10.34 7.03 12.14
N VAL A 162 -10.65 7.83 13.16
CA VAL A 162 -10.58 9.30 13.08
C VAL A 162 -9.16 9.76 12.80
N ALA A 163 -8.15 9.19 13.49
CA ALA A 163 -6.74 9.50 13.25
C ALA A 163 -6.28 9.16 11.82
N MET A 164 -6.92 8.22 11.13
CA MET A 164 -6.64 7.94 9.71
C MET A 164 -7.04 9.11 8.78
N LEU A 165 -7.88 10.02 9.21
CA LEU A 165 -8.28 11.23 8.47
C LEU A 165 -7.36 12.41 8.75
N GLU A 166 -6.52 12.35 9.77
CA GLU A 166 -5.68 13.45 10.21
C GLU A 166 -4.28 13.38 9.60
N PRO A 167 -3.61 14.54 9.42
CA PRO A 167 -2.21 14.56 9.05
C PRO A 167 -1.34 13.87 10.11
N LEU A 168 -0.39 13.07 9.66
CA LEU A 168 0.52 12.33 10.52
C LEU A 168 1.85 13.05 10.64
N VAL A 169 2.27 13.34 11.88
CA VAL A 169 3.60 13.90 12.18
C VAL A 169 4.61 12.76 12.25
N VAL A 170 5.70 12.90 11.51
CA VAL A 170 6.84 11.99 11.52
C VAL A 170 7.97 12.64 12.30
N THR A 171 8.46 11.94 13.35
CA THR A 171 9.48 12.44 14.26
C THR A 171 10.81 11.71 14.09
N ALA A 172 11.90 12.30 14.56
CA ALA A 172 13.24 11.72 14.56
C ALA A 172 13.29 10.53 15.54
N PRO A 173 13.66 9.32 15.11
CA PRO A 173 13.80 8.15 15.99
C PRO A 173 15.04 8.26 16.88
N THR A 174 16.05 9.01 16.50
CA THR A 174 17.31 9.27 17.21
C THR A 174 17.75 10.70 16.93
N SER A 175 18.65 11.25 17.73
CA SER A 175 19.33 12.50 17.43
C SER A 175 20.31 12.27 16.28
N GLY A 176 20.56 13.31 15.48
CA GLY A 176 21.52 13.21 14.38
C GLY A 176 21.50 14.42 13.47
N ARG A 177 22.42 14.43 12.48
CA ARG A 177 22.51 15.48 11.49
C ARG A 177 21.72 15.11 10.23
N VAL A 178 20.90 16.02 9.74
CA VAL A 178 20.11 15.82 8.51
C VAL A 178 21.05 15.83 7.30
N THR A 179 21.12 14.71 6.56
CA THR A 179 21.96 14.54 5.37
C THR A 179 21.17 14.56 4.07
N GLY A 180 19.86 14.36 4.13
CA GLY A 180 18.97 14.40 2.96
C GLY A 180 17.52 14.43 3.36
N VAL A 181 16.70 15.05 2.51
CA VAL A 181 15.26 15.21 2.72
C VAL A 181 14.49 14.96 1.41
N ALA A 182 13.28 14.42 1.49
CA ALA A 182 12.32 14.39 0.40
C ALA A 182 11.74 15.78 0.11
N ARG A 183 10.91 15.89 -0.91
CA ARG A 183 10.29 17.19 -1.27
C ARG A 183 8.85 17.25 -0.80
N ALA A 184 8.46 18.39 -0.22
CA ALA A 184 7.07 18.67 0.07
C ALA A 184 6.23 18.71 -1.22
N GLY A 185 4.99 18.21 -1.14
CA GLY A 185 4.07 18.10 -2.28
C GLY A 185 4.20 16.78 -3.08
N GLU A 186 5.28 15.98 -2.87
CA GLU A 186 5.44 14.70 -3.54
C GLU A 186 4.58 13.60 -2.88
N PRO A 187 4.11 12.61 -3.66
CA PRO A 187 3.48 11.42 -3.09
C PRO A 187 4.52 10.57 -2.35
N ALA A 188 4.12 9.98 -1.24
CA ALA A 188 4.91 9.01 -0.49
C ALA A 188 4.12 7.72 -0.30
N ASN A 189 4.71 6.59 -0.67
CA ASN A 189 4.21 5.28 -0.27
C ASN A 189 4.77 4.92 1.11
N HIS A 190 4.09 4.03 1.81
CA HIS A 190 4.65 3.41 3.02
C HIS A 190 6.09 2.92 2.76
N GLY A 191 7.03 3.25 3.66
CA GLY A 191 8.44 2.93 3.52
C GLY A 191 9.26 3.90 2.65
N THR A 192 8.66 4.90 1.98
CA THR A 192 9.41 5.94 1.27
C THR A 192 10.30 6.70 2.24
N VAL A 193 11.59 6.90 1.90
CA VAL A 193 12.54 7.66 2.71
C VAL A 193 12.18 9.14 2.68
N LEU A 194 11.85 9.70 3.83
CA LEU A 194 11.50 11.12 3.99
C LEU A 194 12.70 11.96 4.40
N VAL A 195 13.48 11.46 5.35
CA VAL A 195 14.66 12.14 5.89
C VAL A 195 15.77 11.12 6.13
N LYS A 196 17.01 11.53 5.87
CA LYS A 196 18.22 10.76 6.20
C LYS A 196 18.95 11.49 7.31
N LEU A 197 19.26 10.80 8.39
CA LEU A 197 20.03 11.30 9.53
C LEU A 197 21.37 10.58 9.59
N ASP A 198 22.41 11.32 9.92
CA ASP A 198 23.71 10.78 10.33
C ASP A 198 23.77 10.83 11.86
N ASP A 199 23.70 9.66 12.49
CA ASP A 199 23.88 9.47 13.92
C ASP A 199 25.29 8.95 14.18
N HIS A 200 26.24 9.86 14.43
CA HIS A 200 27.65 9.52 14.70
C HIS A 200 28.31 8.62 13.65
N GLY A 201 28.03 8.82 12.36
CA GLY A 201 28.53 8.02 11.26
C GLY A 201 27.63 6.84 10.87
N GLN A 202 26.52 6.65 11.57
CA GLN A 202 25.49 5.67 11.21
C GLN A 202 24.35 6.35 10.46
N LEU A 203 24.10 5.91 9.22
CA LEU A 203 22.97 6.43 8.44
C LEU A 203 21.64 5.82 8.92
N VAL A 204 20.74 6.69 9.41
CA VAL A 204 19.39 6.33 9.81
C VAL A 204 18.39 6.89 8.79
N GLU A 205 17.61 6.03 8.17
CA GLU A 205 16.56 6.44 7.23
C GLU A 205 15.22 6.53 7.94
N VAL A 206 14.65 7.73 7.98
CA VAL A 206 13.30 7.97 8.50
C VAL A 206 12.32 7.81 7.34
N ARG A 207 11.46 6.82 7.44
CA ARG A 207 10.57 6.39 6.37
C ARG A 207 9.12 6.78 6.65
N ALA A 208 8.34 6.94 5.58
CA ALA A 208 6.90 7.22 5.65
C ALA A 208 6.15 6.04 6.30
N PRO A 209 5.47 6.24 7.44
CA PRO A 209 4.73 5.18 8.12
C PRO A 209 3.32 4.95 7.55
N ILE A 210 2.89 5.79 6.61
CA ILE A 210 1.63 5.65 5.83
C ILE A 210 1.88 6.03 4.38
N SER A 211 0.99 5.62 3.48
CA SER A 211 0.94 6.15 2.12
C SER A 211 0.09 7.41 2.06
N GLY A 212 0.53 8.40 1.27
CA GLY A 212 -0.18 9.67 1.12
C GLY A 212 0.66 10.73 0.41
N HIS A 213 0.58 11.98 0.86
CA HIS A 213 1.35 13.10 0.29
C HIS A 213 2.17 13.79 1.38
N ILE A 214 3.38 14.19 1.04
CA ILE A 214 4.26 14.95 1.93
C ILE A 214 3.72 16.38 2.01
N ARG A 215 3.02 16.69 3.11
CA ARG A 215 2.47 18.03 3.34
C ARG A 215 3.56 19.05 3.62
N ALA A 216 4.53 18.68 4.46
CA ALA A 216 5.65 19.55 4.84
C ALA A 216 6.87 18.70 5.19
N ILE A 217 8.06 19.26 4.96
CA ILE A 217 9.33 18.80 5.49
C ILE A 217 9.85 19.91 6.40
N GLU A 218 9.95 19.62 7.68
CA GLU A 218 10.45 20.57 8.70
C GLU A 218 11.96 20.46 8.87
N ALA A 219 12.53 19.30 8.54
CA ALA A 219 13.96 19.04 8.61
C ALA A 219 14.71 19.79 7.52
N GLN A 220 15.80 20.48 7.88
CA GLN A 220 16.65 21.18 6.94
C GLN A 220 17.98 20.43 6.75
N PRO A 221 18.45 20.22 5.50
CA PRO A 221 19.75 19.61 5.25
C PRO A 221 20.89 20.35 5.98
N GLY A 222 21.74 19.58 6.67
CA GLY A 222 22.85 20.11 7.46
C GLY A 222 22.50 20.52 8.89
N ALA A 223 21.22 20.58 9.27
CA ALA A 223 20.81 20.87 10.64
C ALA A 223 20.95 19.64 11.54
N ASP A 224 21.26 19.87 12.81
CA ASP A 224 21.20 18.85 13.86
C ASP A 224 19.79 18.79 14.45
N VAL A 225 19.26 17.59 14.64
CA VAL A 225 17.93 17.34 15.22
C VAL A 225 18.05 16.46 16.44
N ALA A 226 17.22 16.72 17.44
CA ALA A 226 17.11 15.86 18.63
C ALA A 226 16.13 14.70 18.36
N GLN A 227 16.28 13.60 19.09
CA GLN A 227 15.28 12.54 19.12
C GLN A 227 13.90 13.12 19.45
N GLY A 228 12.84 12.69 18.74
CA GLY A 228 11.48 13.19 18.88
C GLY A 228 11.18 14.51 18.14
N ALA A 229 12.20 15.18 17.56
CA ALA A 229 11.97 16.39 16.76
C ALA A 229 11.07 16.07 15.56
N GLN A 230 10.15 16.96 15.24
CA GLN A 230 9.29 16.85 14.04
C GLN A 230 10.14 17.01 12.78
N LEU A 231 10.05 16.05 11.87
CA LEU A 231 10.81 16.02 10.63
C LEU A 231 9.94 16.25 9.40
N ALA A 232 8.74 15.70 9.39
CA ALA A 232 7.81 15.78 8.28
C ALA A 232 6.36 15.67 8.75
N VAL A 233 5.45 16.14 7.90
CA VAL A 233 4.00 15.94 8.05
C VAL A 233 3.47 15.29 6.79
N LEU A 234 2.72 14.21 6.93
CA LEU A 234 2.09 13.48 5.84
C LEU A 234 0.57 13.68 5.89
N ASN A 235 -0.03 14.06 4.78
CA ASN A 235 -1.46 13.92 4.59
C ASN A 235 -1.78 12.46 4.24
N PRO A 236 -2.89 11.89 4.74
CA PRO A 236 -3.31 10.55 4.39
C PRO A 236 -3.67 10.44 2.90
N GLY A 237 -3.44 9.27 2.31
CA GLY A 237 -3.77 9.00 0.91
C GLY A 237 -5.26 8.69 0.68
N ASP A 238 -5.70 8.77 -0.58
CA ASP A 238 -7.09 8.59 -1.02
C ASP A 238 -7.71 7.28 -0.49
N GLN A 239 -6.98 6.17 -0.56
CA GLN A 239 -7.49 4.86 -0.10
C GLN A 239 -7.72 4.83 1.41
N GLN A 240 -6.77 5.36 2.19
CA GLN A 240 -6.88 5.41 3.65
C GLN A 240 -8.08 6.26 4.08
N VAL A 241 -8.24 7.44 3.48
CA VAL A 241 -9.39 8.33 3.73
C VAL A 241 -10.70 7.66 3.36
N TRP A 242 -10.75 6.99 2.20
CA TRP A 242 -11.91 6.24 1.75
C TRP A 242 -12.36 5.18 2.76
N GLU A 243 -11.41 4.37 3.23
CA GLU A 243 -11.71 3.30 4.21
C GLU A 243 -12.16 3.86 5.55
N ALA A 244 -11.50 4.93 6.03
CA ALA A 244 -11.89 5.60 7.27
C ALA A 244 -13.30 6.19 7.20
N LEU A 245 -13.64 6.89 6.11
CA LEU A 245 -14.98 7.46 5.92
C LEU A 245 -16.06 6.37 5.86
N ARG A 246 -15.80 5.25 5.19
CA ARG A 246 -16.72 4.10 5.16
C ARG A 246 -16.90 3.45 6.53
N ALA A 247 -15.84 3.35 7.30
CA ALA A 247 -15.91 2.83 8.66
C ALA A 247 -16.74 3.78 9.57
N LEU A 248 -16.50 5.09 9.49
CA LEU A 248 -17.26 6.09 10.23
C LEU A 248 -18.74 6.17 9.78
N TYR A 249 -19.03 5.82 8.53
CA TYR A 249 -20.43 5.65 8.10
C TYR A 249 -21.17 4.64 8.98
N VAL A 250 -20.48 3.59 9.46
CA VAL A 250 -21.06 2.53 10.32
C VAL A 250 -21.00 2.92 11.80
N VAL A 251 -19.82 3.34 12.31
CA VAL A 251 -19.58 3.52 13.76
C VAL A 251 -19.39 4.98 14.20
N GLY A 252 -19.40 5.93 13.27
CA GLY A 252 -19.14 7.36 13.54
C GLY A 252 -20.18 8.00 14.44
N ARG A 253 -19.77 9.03 15.17
CA ARG A 253 -20.56 9.82 16.11
C ARG A 253 -20.48 11.32 15.75
N PRO A 254 -21.35 12.18 16.30
CA PRO A 254 -21.30 13.62 16.04
C PRO A 254 -19.94 14.26 16.30
N ASP A 255 -19.20 13.80 17.30
CA ASP A 255 -17.86 14.29 17.65
C ASP A 255 -16.81 14.05 16.55
N ASP A 256 -17.08 13.16 15.58
CA ASP A 256 -16.19 12.86 14.45
C ASP A 256 -16.41 13.81 13.26
N LEU A 257 -17.50 14.56 13.23
CA LEU A 257 -17.84 15.44 12.11
C LEU A 257 -16.76 16.47 11.77
N PRO A 258 -16.04 17.07 12.74
CA PRO A 258 -14.94 17.98 12.44
C PRO A 258 -13.83 17.34 11.60
N ALA A 259 -13.48 16.06 11.84
CA ALA A 259 -12.48 15.33 11.07
C ALA A 259 -12.97 14.95 9.66
N ILE A 260 -14.27 14.78 9.46
CA ILE A 260 -14.89 14.45 8.17
C ILE A 260 -15.04 15.70 7.29
N ALA A 261 -15.35 16.86 7.90
CA ALA A 261 -15.70 18.09 7.19
C ALA A 261 -14.71 18.52 6.08
N PRO A 262 -13.38 18.44 6.25
CA PRO A 262 -12.41 18.80 5.20
C PRO A 262 -12.58 17.95 3.91
N TYR A 263 -13.05 16.73 4.03
CA TYR A 263 -13.20 15.78 2.93
C TYR A 263 -14.51 15.94 2.14
N LYS A 264 -15.40 16.84 2.51
CA LYS A 264 -16.57 17.20 1.69
C LYS A 264 -16.19 18.06 0.48
N ASN A 265 -15.12 18.86 0.62
CA ASN A 265 -14.52 19.64 -0.45
C ASN A 265 -12.99 19.39 -0.45
N PRO A 266 -12.56 18.16 -0.77
CA PRO A 266 -11.16 17.79 -0.63
C PRO A 266 -10.28 18.49 -1.66
N PRO A 267 -8.97 18.64 -1.39
CA PRO A 267 -7.98 19.06 -2.38
C PRO A 267 -8.01 18.22 -3.65
N ARG A 268 -7.40 18.74 -4.73
CA ARG A 268 -7.44 18.08 -6.06
C ARG A 268 -6.76 16.72 -6.12
N GLU A 269 -5.87 16.42 -5.19
CA GLU A 269 -5.22 15.11 -5.06
C GLU A 269 -6.18 13.96 -4.69
N PHE A 270 -7.36 14.28 -4.17
CA PHE A 270 -8.35 13.27 -3.81
C PHE A 270 -9.35 13.03 -4.94
N SER A 271 -9.78 11.78 -5.07
CA SER A 271 -10.83 11.39 -6.02
C SER A 271 -12.20 11.93 -5.59
N GLN A 272 -13.08 12.16 -6.57
CA GLN A 272 -14.45 12.64 -6.33
C GLN A 272 -15.26 11.71 -5.38
N ARG A 273 -14.93 10.41 -5.34
CA ARG A 273 -15.59 9.45 -4.42
C ARG A 273 -15.40 9.83 -2.96
N ILE A 274 -14.30 10.51 -2.59
CA ILE A 274 -14.05 10.97 -1.21
C ILE A 274 -15.10 11.98 -0.78
N ALA A 275 -15.36 13.00 -1.60
CA ALA A 275 -16.39 14.02 -1.30
C ALA A 275 -17.79 13.42 -1.15
N GLN A 276 -18.12 12.47 -2.03
CA GLN A 276 -19.40 11.77 -1.98
C GLN A 276 -19.53 10.93 -0.69
N GLN A 277 -18.49 10.17 -0.33
CA GLN A 277 -18.48 9.36 0.87
C GLN A 277 -18.51 10.22 2.13
N ALA A 278 -17.73 11.32 2.20
CA ALA A 278 -17.73 12.22 3.34
C ALA A 278 -19.13 12.81 3.59
N THR A 279 -19.80 13.27 2.52
CA THR A 279 -21.18 13.80 2.60
C THR A 279 -22.17 12.73 3.06
N ALA A 280 -22.07 11.52 2.53
CA ALA A 280 -22.95 10.40 2.94
C ALA A 280 -22.71 10.02 4.42
N THR A 281 -21.45 10.00 4.86
CA THR A 281 -21.07 9.67 6.23
C THR A 281 -21.59 10.71 7.22
N GLU A 282 -21.39 12.00 6.92
CA GLU A 282 -21.93 13.10 7.74
C GLU A 282 -23.45 12.97 7.90
N LYS A 283 -24.18 12.80 6.78
CA LYS A 283 -25.64 12.66 6.79
C LYS A 283 -26.11 11.54 7.70
N VAL A 284 -25.51 10.35 7.58
CA VAL A 284 -25.89 9.17 8.39
C VAL A 284 -25.57 9.37 9.86
N ILE A 285 -24.46 10.02 10.20
CA ILE A 285 -24.13 10.35 11.60
C ILE A 285 -25.17 11.31 12.19
N GLN A 286 -25.55 12.36 11.45
CA GLN A 286 -26.55 13.33 11.88
C GLN A 286 -27.95 12.69 12.05
N GLU A 287 -28.37 11.85 11.11
CA GLU A 287 -29.64 11.12 11.19
C GLU A 287 -29.68 10.15 12.38
N ARG A 288 -28.56 9.49 12.72
CA ARG A 288 -28.45 8.63 13.92
C ARG A 288 -28.51 9.43 15.21
N ALA A 289 -27.94 10.63 15.25
CA ALA A 289 -27.94 11.49 16.42
C ALA A 289 -29.28 12.15 16.68
N ALA A 290 -30.18 12.25 15.66
CA ALA A 290 -31.48 12.83 15.76
C ALA A 290 -32.59 11.83 16.21
N ARG A 291 -32.24 10.53 16.28
CA ARG A 291 -33.16 9.45 16.77
C ARG A 291 -33.02 9.24 18.26
#